data_500b79b51fa6fbb2dacc824821b4d27b
#
_entry.id   500b79b51fa6fbb2dacc824821b4d27b
#
_cell.length_a   1.000
_cell.length_b   1.000
_cell.length_c   1.000
_cell.angle_alpha   90.00
_cell.angle_beta   90.00
_cell.angle_gamma   90.00
#
_symmetry.space_group_name_H-M   'P 1'
#
loop_
_entity.id
_entity.type
_entity.pdbx_description
1 polymer ?
#
loop_
_entity_poly.entity_id
_entity_poly.type
_entity_poly.pdbx_seq_one_letter_code
_entity_poly.pdbx_strand_id
1 'polypeptide(L)'
;MDKRILLVDDEPGIRKVLGIYLADKGYEVATAENGEDALRLFREAPPAIVLTDIKMPEMDGIELLQRIKAERPETEVIMFTGHGDMDLAILSLKHEATDFVTKPINDEVLEIALKRAGERIEMRRQLRDYTEKLERLVEEK
;
A
#
# COMPACT_ATOMS: atom_id res chain seq x y z
N MET A 1 4.99 12.25 9.67
CA MET A 1 4.84 11.29 8.57
C MET A 1 3.90 10.17 8.96
N ASP A 2 2.96 9.82 8.10
CA ASP A 2 2.01 8.74 8.38
C ASP A 2 2.73 7.39 8.35
N LYS A 3 2.69 6.67 9.47
CA LYS A 3 3.33 5.36 9.64
C LYS A 3 2.32 4.22 9.65
N ARG A 4 1.09 4.47 9.24
CA ARG A 4 0.05 3.44 9.24
C ARG A 4 0.12 2.59 7.98
N ILE A 5 0.02 1.28 8.18
CA ILE A 5 -0.02 0.28 7.10
C ILE A 5 -1.25 -0.60 7.31
N LEU A 6 -1.95 -0.88 6.23
CA LEU A 6 -2.99 -1.92 6.20
C LEU A 6 -2.40 -3.14 5.51
N LEU A 7 -2.34 -4.25 6.22
CA LEU A 7 -1.80 -5.52 5.73
C LEU A 7 -2.95 -6.48 5.46
N VAL A 8 -3.08 -6.93 4.22
CA VAL A 8 -4.18 -7.77 3.76
C VAL A 8 -3.63 -9.09 3.24
N ASP A 9 -3.97 -10.20 3.91
CA ASP A 9 -3.59 -11.53 3.49
C ASP A 9 -4.56 -12.53 4.13
N ASP A 10 -4.98 -13.54 3.39
CA ASP A 10 -5.89 -14.55 3.92
C ASP A 10 -5.19 -15.59 4.79
N GLU A 11 -3.86 -15.63 4.80
CA GLU A 11 -3.08 -16.54 5.63
C GLU A 11 -2.76 -15.92 7.00
N PRO A 12 -3.29 -16.49 8.11
CA PRO A 12 -3.03 -15.92 9.45
C PRO A 12 -1.56 -15.87 9.83
N GLY A 13 -0.78 -16.87 9.40
CA GLY A 13 0.65 -16.91 9.70
C GLY A 13 1.41 -15.75 9.09
N ILE A 14 1.08 -15.39 7.85
CA ILE A 14 1.71 -14.26 7.18
C ILE A 14 1.32 -12.95 7.86
N ARG A 15 0.03 -12.75 8.18
CA ARG A 15 -0.41 -11.55 8.89
C ARG A 15 0.34 -11.37 10.21
N LYS A 16 0.51 -12.46 10.96
CA LYS A 16 1.20 -12.41 12.24
C LYS A 16 2.66 -12.05 12.09
N VAL A 17 3.39 -12.78 11.24
CA VAL A 17 4.84 -12.60 11.06
C VAL A 17 5.15 -11.22 10.50
N LEU A 18 4.47 -10.82 9.43
CA LEU A 18 4.69 -9.51 8.83
C LEU A 18 4.23 -8.38 9.74
N GLY A 19 3.13 -8.58 10.47
CA GLY A 19 2.66 -7.58 11.42
C GLY A 19 3.69 -7.28 12.49
N ILE A 20 4.34 -8.30 13.04
CA ILE A 20 5.41 -8.14 14.02
C ILE A 20 6.62 -7.43 13.38
N TYR A 21 7.03 -7.88 12.21
CA TYR A 21 8.16 -7.29 11.50
C TYR A 21 7.95 -5.80 11.25
N LEU A 22 6.79 -5.44 10.73
CA LEU A 22 6.47 -4.04 10.41
C LEU A 22 6.35 -3.18 11.68
N ALA A 23 5.75 -3.73 12.74
CA ALA A 23 5.67 -3.02 14.01
C ALA A 23 7.05 -2.74 14.58
N ASP A 24 7.99 -3.69 14.46
CA ASP A 24 9.37 -3.50 14.89
C ASP A 24 10.07 -2.39 14.11
N LYS A 25 9.64 -2.14 12.88
CA LYS A 25 10.17 -1.06 12.04
C LYS A 25 9.52 0.29 12.31
N GLY A 26 8.59 0.36 13.25
CA GLY A 26 7.95 1.60 13.65
C GLY A 26 6.62 1.90 12.97
N TYR A 27 6.06 0.94 12.23
CA TYR A 27 4.76 1.14 11.58
C TYR A 27 3.62 0.73 12.50
N GLU A 28 2.51 1.43 12.37
CA GLU A 28 1.24 1.03 13.00
C GLU A 28 0.49 0.15 11.99
N VAL A 29 0.29 -1.12 12.33
CA VAL A 29 -0.24 -2.11 11.40
C VAL A 29 -1.67 -2.50 11.77
N ALA A 30 -2.60 -2.29 10.84
CA ALA A 30 -3.92 -2.89 10.89
C ALA A 30 -3.90 -4.08 9.93
N THR A 31 -4.59 -5.16 10.27
CA THR A 31 -4.62 -6.36 9.42
C THR A 31 -6.04 -6.69 8.99
N ALA A 32 -6.18 -7.24 7.79
CA ALA A 32 -7.44 -7.73 7.26
C ALA A 32 -7.21 -9.08 6.59
N GLU A 33 -8.20 -9.96 6.66
CA GLU A 33 -8.09 -11.31 6.09
C GLU A 33 -8.69 -11.43 4.69
N ASN A 34 -9.40 -10.40 4.23
CA ASN A 34 -10.03 -10.39 2.91
C ASN A 34 -10.21 -8.96 2.42
N GLY A 35 -10.61 -8.81 1.16
CA GLY A 35 -10.75 -7.50 0.54
C GLY A 35 -11.87 -6.66 1.12
N GLU A 36 -12.99 -7.27 1.52
CA GLU A 36 -14.12 -6.53 2.10
C GLU A 36 -13.74 -5.91 3.45
N ASP A 37 -13.11 -6.70 4.33
CA ASP A 37 -12.63 -6.20 5.61
C ASP A 37 -11.57 -5.13 5.42
N ALA A 38 -10.70 -5.31 4.42
CA ALA A 38 -9.67 -4.32 4.08
C ALA A 38 -10.30 -2.99 3.69
N LEU A 39 -11.31 -3.00 2.83
CA LEU A 39 -12.01 -1.77 2.42
C LEU A 39 -12.69 -1.09 3.58
N ARG A 40 -13.32 -1.86 4.47
CA ARG A 40 -13.97 -1.30 5.65
C ARG A 40 -12.95 -0.56 6.53
N LEU A 41 -11.83 -1.22 6.84
CA LEU A 41 -10.76 -0.60 7.63
C LEU A 41 -10.14 0.60 6.92
N PHE A 42 -9.95 0.49 5.61
CA PHE A 42 -9.42 1.57 4.79
C PHE A 42 -10.30 2.82 4.84
N ARG A 43 -11.60 2.64 4.78
CA ARG A 43 -12.56 3.76 4.82
C ARG A 43 -12.65 4.40 6.18
N GLU A 44 -12.53 3.60 7.26
CA GLU A 44 -12.55 4.12 8.63
C GLU A 44 -11.33 4.97 8.96
N ALA A 45 -10.14 4.53 8.54
CA ALA A 45 -8.89 5.22 8.82
C ALA A 45 -7.90 4.97 7.67
N PRO A 46 -8.00 5.74 6.58
CA PRO A 46 -7.18 5.50 5.39
C PRO A 46 -5.67 5.58 5.70
N PRO A 47 -4.94 4.48 5.52
CA PRO A 47 -3.48 4.50 5.71
C PRO A 47 -2.78 5.03 4.46
N ALA A 48 -1.52 5.40 4.61
CA ALA A 48 -0.71 5.83 3.48
C ALA A 48 -0.27 4.65 2.60
N ILE A 49 -0.10 3.46 3.21
CA ILE A 49 0.42 2.27 2.53
C ILE A 49 -0.51 1.09 2.78
N VAL A 50 -0.80 0.34 1.71
CA VAL A 50 -1.52 -0.94 1.77
C VAL A 50 -0.61 -2.02 1.21
N LEU A 51 -0.45 -3.11 1.97
CA LEU A 51 0.22 -4.32 1.52
C LEU A 51 -0.82 -5.40 1.35
N THR A 52 -0.98 -5.96 0.17
CA THR A 52 -2.02 -6.96 -0.06
C THR A 52 -1.53 -8.12 -0.92
N ASP A 53 -1.97 -9.32 -0.55
CA ASP A 53 -1.82 -10.49 -1.41
C ASP A 53 -2.68 -10.29 -2.67
N ILE A 54 -2.20 -10.79 -3.81
CA ILE A 54 -2.97 -10.75 -5.05
C ILE A 54 -4.08 -11.79 -5.03
N LYS A 55 -3.75 -13.03 -4.65
CA LYS A 55 -4.72 -14.12 -4.68
C LYS A 55 -5.43 -14.28 -3.34
N MET A 56 -6.68 -13.88 -3.30
CA MET A 56 -7.54 -14.04 -2.14
C MET A 56 -8.92 -14.49 -2.62
N PRO A 57 -9.68 -15.25 -1.80
CA PRO A 57 -11.05 -15.61 -2.16
C PRO A 57 -11.94 -14.40 -2.34
N GLU A 58 -12.93 -14.50 -3.23
CA GLU A 58 -13.94 -13.48 -3.50
C GLU A 58 -13.35 -12.22 -4.15
N MET A 59 -12.89 -11.25 -3.34
CA MET A 59 -12.23 -10.07 -3.86
C MET A 59 -10.72 -10.29 -3.85
N ASP A 60 -10.08 -10.38 -5.02
CA ASP A 60 -8.63 -10.52 -5.10
C ASP A 60 -7.92 -9.18 -4.86
N GLY A 61 -6.58 -9.23 -4.77
CA GLY A 61 -5.79 -8.03 -4.51
C GLY A 61 -5.84 -6.99 -5.62
N ILE A 62 -6.06 -7.41 -6.86
CA ILE A 62 -6.15 -6.47 -7.98
C ILE A 62 -7.45 -5.69 -7.91
N GLU A 63 -8.57 -6.35 -7.62
CA GLU A 63 -9.84 -5.65 -7.41
C GLU A 63 -9.75 -4.70 -6.22
N LEU A 64 -9.12 -5.13 -5.13
CA LEU A 64 -8.88 -4.27 -3.97
C LEU A 64 -8.06 -3.04 -4.36
N LEU A 65 -6.98 -3.23 -5.12
CA LEU A 65 -6.15 -2.14 -5.62
C LEU A 65 -6.98 -1.13 -6.42
N GLN A 66 -7.80 -1.61 -7.34
CA GLN A 66 -8.63 -0.75 -8.17
C GLN A 66 -9.60 0.08 -7.33
N ARG A 67 -10.22 -0.53 -6.32
CA ARG A 67 -11.16 0.15 -5.43
C ARG A 67 -10.46 1.19 -4.57
N ILE A 68 -9.29 0.85 -4.03
CA ILE A 68 -8.51 1.81 -3.23
C ILE A 68 -8.10 3.00 -4.08
N LYS A 69 -7.60 2.76 -5.28
CA LYS A 69 -7.16 3.84 -6.18
C LYS A 69 -8.33 4.72 -6.64
N ALA A 70 -9.52 4.15 -6.78
CA ALA A 70 -10.71 4.93 -7.12
C ALA A 70 -11.11 5.87 -5.98
N GLU A 71 -10.96 5.45 -4.74
CA GLU A 71 -11.31 6.27 -3.58
C GLU A 71 -10.21 7.23 -3.15
N ARG A 72 -8.95 6.77 -3.18
CA ARG A 72 -7.78 7.58 -2.80
C ARG A 72 -6.60 7.26 -3.72
N PRO A 73 -6.47 7.98 -4.85
CA PRO A 73 -5.42 7.70 -5.84
C PRO A 73 -4.00 7.82 -5.28
N GLU A 74 -3.80 8.59 -4.22
CA GLU A 74 -2.48 8.82 -3.62
C GLU A 74 -2.00 7.69 -2.73
N THR A 75 -2.86 6.71 -2.40
CA THR A 75 -2.47 5.57 -1.55
C THR A 75 -1.43 4.71 -2.26
N GLU A 76 -0.34 4.40 -1.56
CA GLU A 76 0.68 3.50 -2.10
C GLU A 76 0.27 2.06 -1.82
N VAL A 77 0.26 1.22 -2.84
CA VAL A 77 -0.16 -0.18 -2.73
C VAL A 77 0.97 -1.09 -3.20
N ILE A 78 1.41 -1.99 -2.33
CA ILE A 78 2.43 -3.00 -2.63
C ILE A 78 1.74 -4.35 -2.65
N MET A 79 1.96 -5.12 -3.74
CA MET A 79 1.31 -6.41 -3.95
C MET A 79 2.25 -7.56 -3.58
N PHE A 80 1.71 -8.59 -2.95
CA PHE A 80 2.45 -9.83 -2.71
C PHE A 80 2.02 -10.87 -3.75
N THR A 81 2.99 -11.42 -4.49
CA THR A 81 2.70 -12.36 -5.58
C THR A 81 3.26 -13.74 -5.27
N GLY A 82 2.52 -14.77 -5.62
CA GLY A 82 2.99 -16.14 -5.50
C GLY A 82 3.87 -16.53 -6.69
N HIS A 83 4.44 -17.71 -6.59
CA HIS A 83 5.26 -18.27 -7.66
C HIS A 83 4.39 -18.55 -8.90
N GLY A 84 4.83 -18.08 -10.06
CA GLY A 84 4.08 -18.26 -11.30
C GLY A 84 3.04 -17.19 -11.58
N ASP A 85 2.92 -16.17 -10.75
CA ASP A 85 1.91 -15.11 -10.88
C ASP A 85 2.45 -13.82 -11.50
N MET A 86 3.48 -13.92 -12.34
CA MET A 86 4.12 -12.74 -12.93
C MET A 86 3.14 -11.91 -13.77
N ASP A 87 2.22 -12.57 -14.49
CA ASP A 87 1.23 -11.85 -15.28
C ASP A 87 0.32 -10.98 -14.42
N LEU A 88 -0.04 -11.48 -13.24
CA LEU A 88 -0.85 -10.72 -12.29
C LEU A 88 -0.05 -9.58 -11.65
N ALA A 89 1.25 -9.78 -11.41
CA ALA A 89 2.12 -8.73 -10.92
C ALA A 89 2.20 -7.58 -11.93
N ILE A 90 2.39 -7.90 -13.21
CA ILE A 90 2.43 -6.90 -14.27
C ILE A 90 1.08 -6.17 -14.37
N LEU A 91 -0.02 -6.91 -14.29
CA LEU A 91 -1.35 -6.31 -14.32
C LEU A 91 -1.56 -5.34 -13.16
N SER A 92 -1.06 -5.68 -11.97
CA SER A 92 -1.17 -4.78 -10.82
C SER A 92 -0.39 -3.47 -11.04
N LEU A 93 0.78 -3.53 -11.67
CA LEU A 93 1.53 -2.32 -12.02
C LEU A 93 0.79 -1.46 -13.03
N LYS A 94 0.07 -2.08 -13.97
CA LYS A 94 -0.77 -1.35 -14.93
C LYS A 94 -1.92 -0.62 -14.23
N HIS A 95 -2.38 -1.13 -13.10
CA HIS A 95 -3.40 -0.48 -12.26
C HIS A 95 -2.78 0.42 -11.18
N GLU A 96 -1.53 0.81 -11.38
CA GLU A 96 -0.84 1.80 -10.55
C GLU A 96 -0.44 1.31 -9.16
N ALA A 97 -0.23 -0.01 -9.00
CA ALA A 97 0.44 -0.49 -7.80
C ALA A 97 1.86 0.10 -7.74
N THR A 98 2.31 0.41 -6.54
CA THR A 98 3.64 0.99 -6.34
C THR A 98 4.74 0.01 -6.70
N ASP A 99 4.54 -1.25 -6.30
CA ASP A 99 5.53 -2.30 -6.50
C ASP A 99 4.90 -3.66 -6.21
N PHE A 100 5.63 -4.72 -6.47
CA PHE A 100 5.25 -6.06 -6.04
C PHE A 100 6.44 -6.76 -5.39
N VAL A 101 6.14 -7.69 -4.47
CA VAL A 101 7.14 -8.50 -3.78
C VAL A 101 6.72 -9.96 -3.91
N THR A 102 7.64 -10.81 -4.34
CA THR A 102 7.34 -12.24 -4.53
C THR A 102 7.43 -13.00 -3.20
N LYS A 103 6.56 -13.99 -3.04
CA LYS A 103 6.60 -14.90 -1.90
C LYS A 103 7.57 -16.06 -2.20
N PRO A 104 8.33 -16.56 -1.23
CA PRO A 104 8.40 -16.13 0.17
C PRO A 104 9.00 -14.74 0.31
N ILE A 105 8.43 -13.95 1.21
CA ILE A 105 8.79 -12.54 1.34
C ILE A 105 10.18 -12.39 1.96
N ASN A 106 11.07 -11.74 1.24
CA ASN A 106 12.41 -11.39 1.71
C ASN A 106 12.36 -10.02 2.36
N ASP A 107 12.88 -9.91 3.57
CA ASP A 107 12.85 -8.67 4.35
C ASP A 107 13.51 -7.50 3.63
N GLU A 108 14.65 -7.75 2.98
CA GLU A 108 15.37 -6.70 2.25
C GLU A 108 14.58 -6.19 1.05
N VAL A 109 13.93 -7.09 0.32
CA VAL A 109 13.09 -6.71 -0.82
C VAL A 109 11.88 -5.92 -0.35
N LEU A 110 11.26 -6.34 0.75
CA LEU A 110 10.14 -5.62 1.33
C LEU A 110 10.57 -4.22 1.80
N GLU A 111 11.72 -4.10 2.43
CA GLU A 111 12.25 -2.80 2.85
C GLU A 111 12.47 -1.85 1.68
N ILE A 112 12.96 -2.36 0.54
CA ILE A 112 13.15 -1.55 -0.67
C ILE A 112 11.80 -1.05 -1.17
N ALA A 113 10.79 -1.91 -1.21
CA ALA A 113 9.45 -1.52 -1.66
C ALA A 113 8.83 -0.46 -0.72
N LEU A 114 8.97 -0.65 0.59
CA LEU A 114 8.48 0.31 1.57
C LEU A 114 9.21 1.66 1.48
N LYS A 115 10.51 1.63 1.25
CA LYS A 115 11.29 2.85 1.05
C LYS A 115 10.81 3.61 -0.18
N ARG A 116 10.56 2.90 -1.26
CA ARG A 116 10.03 3.50 -2.50
C ARG A 116 8.68 4.15 -2.27
N ALA A 117 7.79 3.45 -1.55
CA ALA A 117 6.49 4.00 -1.19
C ALA A 117 6.63 5.26 -0.34
N GLY A 118 7.51 5.24 0.65
CA GLY A 118 7.76 6.39 1.52
C GLY A 118 8.31 7.59 0.76
N GLU A 119 9.20 7.36 -0.19
CA GLU A 119 9.75 8.42 -1.04
C GLU A 119 8.65 9.06 -1.90
N ARG A 120 7.75 8.25 -2.44
CA ARG A 120 6.63 8.77 -3.24
C ARG A 120 5.68 9.60 -2.39
N ILE A 121 5.38 9.16 -1.18
CA ILE A 121 4.55 9.90 -0.24
C ILE A 121 5.17 11.26 0.08
N GLU A 122 6.46 11.27 0.39
CA GLU A 122 7.18 12.50 0.72
C GLU A 122 7.24 13.46 -0.46
N MET A 123 7.48 12.97 -1.67
CA MET A 123 7.48 13.79 -2.88
C MET A 123 6.14 14.46 -3.12
N ARG A 124 5.04 13.72 -2.92
CA ARG A 124 3.70 14.30 -3.08
C ARG A 124 3.43 15.38 -2.05
N ARG A 125 3.88 15.16 -0.82
CA ARG A 125 3.73 16.15 0.27
C ARG A 125 4.50 17.42 -0.08
N GLN A 126 5.75 17.29 -0.51
CA GLN A 126 6.57 18.43 -0.90
C GLN A 126 5.97 19.20 -2.08
N LEU A 127 5.47 18.49 -3.07
CA LEU A 127 4.83 19.10 -4.24
C LEU A 127 3.57 19.86 -3.84
N ARG A 128 2.76 19.28 -2.96
CA ARG A 128 1.54 19.93 -2.46
C ARG A 128 1.89 21.21 -1.70
N ASP A 129 2.87 21.16 -0.80
CA ASP A 129 3.31 22.32 -0.03
C ASP A 129 3.86 23.41 -0.93
N TYR A 130 4.62 23.04 -1.95
CA TYR A 130 5.16 23.99 -2.93
C TYR A 130 4.04 24.66 -3.74
N THR A 131 3.06 23.87 -4.18
CA THR A 131 1.93 24.38 -4.95
C THR A 131 1.09 25.36 -4.12
N GLU A 132 0.79 25.02 -2.87
CA GLU A 132 0.06 25.90 -1.95
C GLU A 132 0.81 27.22 -1.71
N LYS A 133 2.12 27.14 -1.60
CA LYS A 133 2.96 28.33 -1.40
C LYS A 133 2.93 29.23 -2.62
N LEU A 134 2.98 28.65 -3.82
CA LEU A 134 2.87 29.43 -5.07
C LEU A 134 1.50 30.10 -5.21
N GLU A 135 0.44 29.39 -4.85
CA GLU A 135 -0.91 29.94 -4.89
C GLU A 135 -1.05 31.15 -3.96
N ARG A 136 -0.49 31.06 -2.75
CA ARG A 136 -0.48 32.18 -1.81
C ARG A 136 0.26 33.39 -2.35
N LEU A 137 1.41 33.16 -3.00
CA LEU A 137 2.18 34.25 -3.60
C LEU A 137 1.42 34.95 -4.71
N VAL A 138 0.64 34.22 -5.51
CA VAL A 138 -0.20 34.79 -6.55
C VAL A 138 -1.34 35.63 -5.94
N GLU A 139 -1.97 35.15 -4.88
CA GLU A 139 -3.07 35.86 -4.22
C GLU A 139 -2.64 37.18 -3.58
N GLU A 140 -1.40 37.28 -3.13
CA GLU A 140 -0.85 38.49 -2.49
C GLU A 140 -0.58 39.62 -3.50
N LYS A 141 -0.63 39.34 -4.77
CA LYS A 141 -0.44 40.33 -5.83
C LYS A 141 -1.76 40.84 -6.37
#